data_2f5d4881dedbfd5ff6dd0362e05d9a3a
#
_entry.id   2f5d4881dedbfd5ff6dd0362e05d9a3a
#
_cell.length_a   1.000
_cell.length_b   1.000
_cell.length_c   1.000
_cell.angle_alpha   90.00
_cell.angle_beta   90.00
_cell.angle_gamma   90.00
#
_symmetry.space_group_name_H-M   'P 1'
#
loop_
_entity.id
_entity.type
_entity.pdbx_description
1 polymer ?
#
loop_
_entity_poly.entity_id
_entity_poly.type
_entity_poly.pdbx_seq_one_letter_code
_entity_poly.pdbx_strand_id
1 'polypeptide(L)'
;MNIHTVTFSGASNGTDIQQMSELYHAHPYIEWGIQTPHYGGHLFPDIGWVKELTSTGIALSAHMCYVRGLLEETSSKEVLSIVGWDAFDRVQINTHGSPHYTRYDTYALLKSELFKGKEIIFQIDDVPANISTFSIATEMGINASGLFDISHGSGTLPSTWPNIENYPKGKFGYSGGLGPDNISEALPAIAEAAGDIDTWIDME
;
A
#
# COMPACT_ATOMS: atom_id res chain seq x y z
N MET A 1 3.13 -19.30 -7.88
CA MET A 1 3.26 -17.89 -7.49
C MET A 1 4.32 -17.21 -8.34
N ASN A 2 4.03 -16.02 -8.87
CA ASN A 2 4.99 -15.17 -9.56
C ASN A 2 5.02 -13.79 -8.85
N ILE A 3 6.17 -13.42 -8.27
CA ILE A 3 6.35 -12.12 -7.60
C ILE A 3 6.77 -11.11 -8.66
N HIS A 4 5.90 -10.15 -8.96
CA HIS A 4 6.16 -9.11 -9.96
C HIS A 4 6.68 -7.80 -9.36
N THR A 5 6.45 -7.57 -8.07
CA THR A 5 6.86 -6.34 -7.36
C THR A 5 7.30 -6.69 -5.94
N VAL A 6 8.32 -6.00 -5.48
CA VAL A 6 8.73 -5.96 -4.08
C VAL A 6 8.66 -4.51 -3.63
N THR A 7 7.73 -4.20 -2.75
CA THR A 7 7.57 -2.88 -2.16
C THR A 7 8.44 -2.80 -0.91
N PHE A 8 9.27 -1.78 -0.82
CA PHE A 8 10.01 -1.44 0.40
C PHE A 8 9.34 -0.25 1.06
N SER A 9 8.84 -0.45 2.27
CA SER A 9 8.14 0.56 3.06
C SER A 9 9.08 1.22 4.07
N GLY A 10 8.67 2.37 4.63
CA GLY A 10 9.40 3.03 5.71
C GLY A 10 10.51 4.00 5.25
N ALA A 11 10.69 4.21 3.95
CA ALA A 11 11.63 5.23 3.47
C ALA A 11 11.19 6.65 3.93
N SER A 12 12.14 7.43 4.42
CA SER A 12 11.90 8.75 5.02
C SER A 12 13.08 9.70 4.76
N ASN A 13 13.09 10.87 5.38
CA ASN A 13 14.12 11.91 5.22
C ASN A 13 15.58 11.42 5.39
N GLY A 14 15.78 10.35 6.13
CA GLY A 14 17.11 9.73 6.31
C GLY A 14 17.51 8.77 5.20
N THR A 15 16.61 8.46 4.28
CA THR A 15 16.87 7.52 3.19
C THR A 15 17.45 8.29 1.99
N ASP A 16 18.54 7.80 1.45
CA ASP A 16 19.24 8.40 0.32
C ASP A 16 18.48 8.13 -1.00
N ILE A 17 17.92 9.18 -1.57
CA ILE A 17 17.14 9.13 -2.83
C ILE A 17 17.99 8.60 -4.00
N GLN A 18 19.28 8.92 -4.03
CA GLN A 18 20.16 8.42 -5.08
C GLN A 18 20.30 6.90 -4.99
N GLN A 19 20.50 6.36 -3.78
CA GLN A 19 20.56 4.91 -3.57
C GLN A 19 19.24 4.23 -3.92
N MET A 20 18.09 4.85 -3.57
CA MET A 20 16.77 4.34 -3.97
C MET A 20 16.65 4.24 -5.48
N SER A 21 17.08 5.26 -6.19
CA SER A 21 17.08 5.31 -7.67
C SER A 21 18.02 4.28 -8.29
N GLU A 22 19.24 4.15 -7.78
CA GLU A 22 20.20 3.16 -8.23
C GLU A 22 19.67 1.72 -8.07
N LEU A 23 19.06 1.41 -6.92
CA LEU A 23 18.43 0.11 -6.68
C LEU A 23 17.27 -0.17 -7.62
N TYR A 24 16.40 0.81 -7.86
CA TYR A 24 15.31 0.67 -8.81
C TYR A 24 15.81 0.41 -10.23
N HIS A 25 16.81 1.14 -10.70
CA HIS A 25 17.36 0.93 -12.04
C HIS A 25 18.09 -0.41 -12.21
N ALA A 26 18.71 -0.91 -11.15
CA ALA A 26 19.29 -2.25 -11.12
C ALA A 26 18.22 -3.36 -11.04
N HIS A 27 17.10 -3.07 -10.39
CA HIS A 27 16.02 -4.03 -10.08
C HIS A 27 14.64 -3.37 -10.31
N PRO A 28 14.14 -3.28 -11.56
CA PRO A 28 12.91 -2.55 -11.90
C PRO A 28 11.61 -3.12 -11.30
N TYR A 29 11.68 -4.26 -10.62
CA TYR A 29 10.57 -4.83 -9.85
C TYR A 29 10.47 -4.25 -8.44
N ILE A 30 11.39 -3.38 -8.03
CA ILE A 30 11.32 -2.66 -6.75
C ILE A 30 10.35 -1.50 -6.87
N GLU A 31 9.53 -1.34 -5.85
CA GLU A 31 8.66 -0.19 -5.62
C GLU A 31 8.94 0.36 -4.21
N TRP A 32 8.84 1.67 -4.03
CA TRP A 32 9.02 2.30 -2.73
C TRP A 32 7.68 2.74 -2.16
N GLY A 33 7.33 2.19 -0.99
CA GLY A 33 6.15 2.56 -0.22
C GLY A 33 6.44 3.79 0.64
N ILE A 34 5.80 4.90 0.33
CA ILE A 34 6.03 6.19 1.00
C ILE A 34 4.80 6.57 1.81
N GLN A 35 4.99 6.79 3.10
CA GLN A 35 3.92 7.33 3.92
C GLN A 35 3.58 8.75 3.44
N THR A 36 2.35 8.91 2.98
CA THR A 36 1.89 10.23 2.54
C THR A 36 1.51 11.07 3.74
N PRO A 37 1.85 12.36 3.72
CA PRO A 37 1.71 13.20 4.89
C PRO A 37 0.27 13.30 5.37
N HIS A 38 0.08 12.82 6.56
CA HIS A 38 -1.01 13.24 7.42
C HIS A 38 -0.40 14.26 8.36
N TYR A 39 -0.94 15.46 8.43
CA TYR A 39 -0.33 16.57 9.15
C TYR A 39 0.18 16.19 10.54
N GLY A 40 1.47 16.42 10.79
CA GLY A 40 2.05 16.52 12.13
C GLY A 40 2.59 15.26 12.79
N GLY A 41 2.88 14.18 12.05
CA GLY A 41 3.45 12.95 12.64
C GLY A 41 4.96 12.82 12.42
N HIS A 42 5.68 12.25 13.41
CA HIS A 42 7.12 11.98 13.33
C HIS A 42 7.52 10.92 12.28
N LEU A 43 6.55 10.26 11.66
CA LEU A 43 6.74 9.16 10.72
C LEU A 43 6.63 9.57 9.24
N PHE A 44 6.30 10.83 8.97
CA PHE A 44 6.08 11.28 7.60
C PHE A 44 7.29 12.04 7.07
N PRO A 45 7.75 11.74 5.85
CA PRO A 45 8.84 12.46 5.25
C PRO A 45 8.46 13.93 4.96
N ASP A 46 9.47 14.79 4.95
CA ASP A 46 9.28 16.21 4.62
C ASP A 46 8.82 16.40 3.17
N ILE A 47 8.00 17.42 2.94
CA ILE A 47 7.48 17.75 1.60
C ILE A 47 8.63 17.97 0.60
N GLY A 48 9.75 18.55 1.03
CA GLY A 48 10.93 18.75 0.18
C GLY A 48 11.53 17.45 -0.29
N TRP A 49 11.71 16.49 0.61
CA TRP A 49 12.22 15.16 0.31
C TRP A 49 11.26 14.38 -0.63
N VAL A 50 9.95 14.43 -0.37
CA VAL A 50 8.96 13.76 -1.25
C VAL A 50 8.96 14.38 -2.65
N LYS A 51 9.07 15.70 -2.79
CA LYS A 51 9.18 16.38 -4.09
C LYS A 51 10.41 15.93 -4.88
N GLU A 52 11.54 15.83 -4.21
CA GLU A 52 12.78 15.34 -4.82
C GLU A 52 12.60 13.90 -5.29
N LEU A 53 12.11 13.03 -4.43
CA LEU A 53 11.85 11.63 -4.75
C LEU A 53 10.90 11.47 -5.94
N THR A 54 9.77 12.16 -5.93
CA THR A 54 8.76 12.06 -7.01
C THR A 54 9.27 12.59 -8.35
N SER A 55 10.33 13.39 -8.37
CA SER A 55 10.99 13.84 -9.61
C SER A 55 11.92 12.81 -10.24
N THR A 56 12.24 11.73 -9.55
CA THR A 56 13.18 10.71 -10.05
C THR A 56 12.58 9.76 -11.09
N GLY A 57 11.26 9.62 -11.13
CA GLY A 57 10.55 8.70 -12.02
C GLY A 57 10.65 7.22 -11.65
N ILE A 58 11.07 6.89 -10.43
CA ILE A 58 11.08 5.51 -9.92
C ILE A 58 9.67 5.08 -9.46
N ALA A 59 9.42 3.76 -9.36
CA ALA A 59 8.12 3.25 -8.96
C ALA A 59 7.81 3.58 -7.49
N LEU A 60 6.64 4.19 -7.27
CA LEU A 60 6.21 4.67 -5.95
C LEU A 60 4.79 4.20 -5.62
N SER A 61 4.59 3.77 -4.38
CA SER A 61 3.28 3.53 -3.77
C SER A 61 3.05 4.51 -2.62
N ALA A 62 1.90 5.19 -2.61
CA ALA A 62 1.52 6.06 -1.50
C ALA A 62 0.84 5.23 -0.41
N HIS A 63 1.40 5.21 0.79
CA HIS A 63 0.79 4.56 1.95
C HIS A 63 -0.01 5.59 2.75
N MET A 64 -1.33 5.47 2.70
CA MET A 64 -2.26 6.39 3.33
C MET A 64 -2.87 5.76 4.58
N CYS A 65 -2.57 6.34 5.73
CA CYS A 65 -3.23 6.05 6.98
C CYS A 65 -4.37 7.04 7.21
N TYR A 66 -5.49 6.60 7.80
CA TYR A 66 -6.60 7.48 8.21
C TYR A 66 -7.27 8.27 7.06
N VAL A 67 -7.57 7.59 5.96
CA VAL A 67 -8.10 8.19 4.71
C VAL A 67 -9.38 9.02 4.94
N ARG A 68 -10.18 8.72 5.96
CA ARG A 68 -11.39 9.48 6.26
C ARG A 68 -11.11 10.97 6.49
N GLY A 69 -10.08 11.28 7.28
CA GLY A 69 -9.64 12.67 7.50
C GLY A 69 -9.21 13.37 6.22
N LEU A 70 -8.62 12.65 5.29
CA LEU A 70 -8.22 13.19 3.99
C LEU A 70 -9.39 13.57 3.09
N LEU A 71 -10.52 12.86 3.18
CA LEU A 71 -11.71 13.14 2.36
C LEU A 71 -12.55 14.30 2.93
N GLU A 72 -12.50 14.50 4.24
CA GLU A 72 -13.23 15.55 4.93
C GLU A 72 -12.51 16.92 4.88
N GLU A 73 -11.20 16.92 4.66
CA GLU A 73 -10.39 18.15 4.60
C GLU A 73 -10.13 18.58 3.16
N THR A 74 -10.69 19.73 2.76
CA THR A 74 -10.46 20.37 1.46
C THR A 74 -8.97 20.65 1.21
N SER A 75 -8.19 20.84 2.28
CA SER A 75 -6.75 21.04 2.26
C SER A 75 -5.95 19.81 1.81
N SER A 76 -6.51 18.62 1.95
CA SER A 76 -5.83 17.38 1.56
C SER A 76 -5.56 17.29 0.06
N LYS A 77 -6.48 17.82 -0.75
CA LYS A 77 -6.31 17.86 -2.20
C LYS A 77 -5.14 18.76 -2.64
N GLU A 78 -4.96 19.88 -1.94
CA GLU A 78 -3.86 20.81 -2.18
C GLU A 78 -2.53 20.22 -1.75
N VAL A 79 -2.49 19.52 -0.61
CA VAL A 79 -1.27 18.86 -0.12
C VAL A 79 -0.83 17.74 -1.05
N LEU A 80 -1.75 16.89 -1.49
CA LEU A 80 -1.43 15.81 -2.41
C LEU A 80 -0.95 16.33 -3.77
N SER A 81 -1.46 17.46 -4.25
CA SER A 81 -0.95 18.10 -5.47
C SER A 81 0.46 18.68 -5.29
N ILE A 82 0.80 19.14 -4.08
CA ILE A 82 2.12 19.68 -3.77
C ILE A 82 3.21 18.61 -3.74
N VAL A 83 2.89 17.41 -3.27
CA VAL A 83 3.86 16.31 -3.13
C VAL A 83 4.02 15.44 -4.37
N GLY A 84 3.55 15.87 -5.54
CA GLY A 84 3.71 15.11 -6.78
C GLY A 84 2.85 13.84 -6.80
N TRP A 85 1.58 13.96 -6.41
CA TRP A 85 0.62 12.87 -6.33
C TRP A 85 0.55 12.00 -7.58
N ASP A 86 0.75 12.61 -8.74
CA ASP A 86 0.69 11.90 -10.04
C ASP A 86 1.84 10.90 -10.23
N ALA A 87 2.94 11.05 -9.48
CA ALA A 87 4.06 10.12 -9.51
C ALA A 87 3.80 8.78 -8.79
N PHE A 88 2.72 8.69 -8.02
CA PHE A 88 2.33 7.45 -7.36
C PHE A 88 1.35 6.68 -8.24
N ASP A 89 1.77 5.52 -8.75
CA ASP A 89 0.90 4.66 -9.55
C ASP A 89 -0.05 3.83 -8.68
N ARG A 90 0.37 3.53 -7.45
CA ARG A 90 -0.35 2.70 -6.48
C ARG A 90 -0.60 3.49 -5.20
N VAL A 91 -1.75 3.23 -4.58
CA VAL A 91 -2.14 3.86 -3.31
C VAL A 91 -2.64 2.80 -2.35
N GLN A 92 -1.92 2.60 -1.27
CA GLN A 92 -2.31 1.68 -0.20
C GLN A 92 -3.10 2.42 0.87
N ILE A 93 -4.27 1.88 1.18
CA ILE A 93 -5.18 2.42 2.19
C ILE A 93 -5.10 1.55 3.44
N ASN A 94 -4.49 2.09 4.49
CA ASN A 94 -4.32 1.41 5.77
C ASN A 94 -5.39 1.90 6.75
N THR A 95 -6.30 1.01 7.09
CA THR A 95 -7.40 1.30 8.01
C THR A 95 -7.03 1.07 9.47
N HIS A 96 -5.93 0.37 9.75
CA HIS A 96 -5.44 0.01 11.09
C HIS A 96 -6.53 -0.59 11.99
N GLY A 97 -7.37 -1.45 11.43
CA GLY A 97 -8.45 -2.09 12.18
C GLY A 97 -9.56 -1.15 12.62
N SER A 98 -9.65 0.05 12.07
CA SER A 98 -10.71 0.99 12.42
C SER A 98 -12.09 0.46 11.99
N PRO A 99 -13.01 0.21 12.92
CA PRO A 99 -14.35 -0.29 12.60
C PRO A 99 -15.27 0.78 11.97
N HIS A 100 -14.76 2.00 11.76
CA HIS A 100 -15.55 3.17 11.40
C HIS A 100 -15.71 3.40 9.90
N TYR A 101 -15.13 2.53 9.04
CA TYR A 101 -15.36 2.60 7.60
C TYR A 101 -16.79 2.12 7.29
N THR A 102 -17.66 3.05 6.91
CA THR A 102 -18.98 2.73 6.41
C THR A 102 -18.94 2.45 4.91
N ARG A 103 -19.96 1.75 4.40
CA ARG A 103 -20.12 1.59 2.94
C ARG A 103 -20.19 2.94 2.21
N TYR A 104 -20.72 3.97 2.87
CA TYR A 104 -20.77 5.33 2.34
C TYR A 104 -19.38 5.94 2.18
N ASP A 105 -18.53 5.79 3.19
CA ASP A 105 -17.15 6.28 3.16
C ASP A 105 -16.36 5.62 2.02
N THR A 106 -16.58 4.33 1.81
CA THR A 106 -16.00 3.57 0.69
C THR A 106 -16.42 4.16 -0.66
N TYR A 107 -17.72 4.41 -0.87
CA TYR A 107 -18.19 5.01 -2.12
C TYR A 107 -17.65 6.41 -2.34
N ALA A 108 -17.57 7.24 -1.31
CA ALA A 108 -17.00 8.58 -1.39
C ALA A 108 -15.52 8.54 -1.78
N LEU A 109 -14.76 7.63 -1.15
CA LEU A 109 -13.36 7.37 -1.47
C LEU A 109 -13.17 6.99 -2.94
N LEU A 110 -13.89 5.97 -3.40
CA LEU A 110 -13.74 5.41 -4.73
C LEU A 110 -14.17 6.36 -5.86
N LYS A 111 -15.00 7.35 -5.55
CA LYS A 111 -15.40 8.41 -6.49
C LYS A 111 -14.48 9.63 -6.45
N SER A 112 -13.53 9.68 -5.54
CA SER A 112 -12.62 10.81 -5.45
C SER A 112 -11.70 10.86 -6.67
N GLU A 113 -11.54 12.05 -7.27
CA GLU A 113 -10.58 12.29 -8.35
C GLU A 113 -9.12 12.03 -7.92
N LEU A 114 -8.84 11.99 -6.61
CA LEU A 114 -7.52 11.66 -6.07
C LEU A 114 -7.03 10.28 -6.51
N PHE A 115 -7.95 9.33 -6.66
CA PHE A 115 -7.61 7.93 -6.97
C PHE A 115 -7.80 7.54 -8.43
N LYS A 116 -8.20 8.51 -9.26
CA LYS A 116 -8.45 8.25 -10.67
C LYS A 116 -7.18 7.79 -11.40
N GLY A 117 -7.29 6.64 -12.07
CA GLY A 117 -6.18 6.06 -12.83
C GLY A 117 -5.15 5.30 -11.99
N LYS A 118 -5.29 5.27 -10.67
CA LYS A 118 -4.37 4.56 -9.76
C LYS A 118 -4.88 3.17 -9.41
N GLU A 119 -3.95 2.28 -9.05
CA GLU A 119 -4.30 1.03 -8.38
C GLU A 119 -4.48 1.30 -6.89
N ILE A 120 -5.64 0.90 -6.35
CA ILE A 120 -5.95 1.09 -4.94
C ILE A 120 -5.74 -0.23 -4.20
N ILE A 121 -4.82 -0.23 -3.25
CA ILE A 121 -4.50 -1.38 -2.41
C ILE A 121 -5.26 -1.26 -1.10
N PHE A 122 -6.08 -2.25 -0.80
CA PHE A 122 -6.83 -2.33 0.46
C PHE A 122 -6.15 -3.28 1.42
N GLN A 123 -5.93 -2.85 2.64
CA GLN A 123 -5.49 -3.74 3.71
C GLN A 123 -6.54 -4.81 3.96
N ILE A 124 -6.13 -6.08 3.93
CA ILE A 124 -6.95 -7.24 4.24
C ILE A 124 -6.40 -7.85 5.54
N ASP A 125 -7.21 -7.77 6.56
CA ASP A 125 -6.90 -8.25 7.89
C ASP A 125 -8.09 -9.05 8.46
N ASP A 126 -8.17 -9.19 9.77
CA ASP A 126 -9.26 -9.85 10.47
C ASP A 126 -10.52 -8.95 10.65
N VAL A 127 -10.49 -7.71 10.14
CA VAL A 127 -11.63 -6.78 10.18
C VAL A 127 -12.54 -6.99 8.97
N PRO A 128 -13.77 -7.50 9.14
CA PRO A 128 -14.68 -7.80 8.03
C PRO A 128 -15.00 -6.59 7.13
N ALA A 129 -14.94 -5.37 7.67
CA ALA A 129 -15.18 -4.14 6.92
C ALA A 129 -14.14 -3.93 5.81
N ASN A 130 -12.88 -4.31 6.02
CA ASN A 130 -11.80 -4.17 5.05
C ASN A 130 -12.02 -5.09 3.85
N ILE A 131 -12.37 -6.34 4.09
CA ILE A 131 -12.72 -7.30 3.04
C ILE A 131 -13.95 -6.81 2.25
N SER A 132 -14.96 -6.30 2.95
CA SER A 132 -16.16 -5.74 2.31
C SER A 132 -15.84 -4.54 1.43
N THR A 133 -14.94 -3.67 1.87
CA THR A 133 -14.50 -2.49 1.10
C THR A 133 -13.79 -2.91 -0.19
N PHE A 134 -12.88 -3.86 -0.10
CA PHE A 134 -12.21 -4.44 -1.27
C PHE A 134 -13.21 -5.09 -2.25
N SER A 135 -14.17 -5.88 -1.75
CA SER A 135 -15.20 -6.51 -2.58
C SER A 135 -16.03 -5.47 -3.32
N ILE A 136 -16.47 -4.41 -2.64
CA ILE A 136 -17.23 -3.31 -3.25
C ILE A 136 -16.40 -2.62 -4.34
N ALA A 137 -15.14 -2.33 -4.09
CA ALA A 137 -14.25 -1.71 -5.09
C ALA A 137 -14.13 -2.57 -6.35
N THR A 138 -13.94 -3.88 -6.15
CA THR A 138 -13.85 -4.86 -7.26
C THR A 138 -15.15 -4.94 -8.05
N GLU A 139 -16.31 -5.00 -7.38
CA GLU A 139 -17.64 -5.00 -8.02
C GLU A 139 -17.92 -3.72 -8.81
N MET A 140 -17.37 -2.59 -8.36
CA MET A 140 -17.47 -1.30 -9.06
C MET A 140 -16.54 -1.18 -10.27
N GLY A 141 -15.69 -2.18 -10.55
CA GLY A 141 -14.70 -2.14 -11.61
C GLY A 141 -13.53 -1.21 -11.35
N ILE A 142 -13.26 -0.89 -10.09
CA ILE A 142 -12.08 -0.12 -9.67
C ILE A 142 -10.83 -1.02 -9.83
N ASN A 143 -9.72 -0.43 -10.23
CA ASN A 143 -8.43 -1.13 -10.24
C ASN A 143 -7.97 -1.33 -8.79
N ALA A 144 -8.48 -2.39 -8.17
CA ALA A 144 -8.32 -2.68 -6.75
C ALA A 144 -7.48 -3.94 -6.53
N SER A 145 -6.67 -3.91 -5.47
CA SER A 145 -5.86 -5.03 -4.99
C SER A 145 -6.01 -5.18 -3.48
N GLY A 146 -5.83 -6.39 -2.96
CA GLY A 146 -5.81 -6.65 -1.53
C GLY A 146 -4.38 -6.88 -1.05
N LEU A 147 -4.01 -6.34 0.10
CA LEU A 147 -2.76 -6.63 0.78
C LEU A 147 -3.05 -7.33 2.10
N PHE A 148 -2.64 -8.58 2.22
CA PHE A 148 -2.73 -9.31 3.48
C PHE A 148 -1.74 -8.76 4.48
N ASP A 149 -2.24 -7.99 5.44
CA ASP A 149 -1.48 -7.40 6.54
C ASP A 149 -2.29 -7.45 7.83
N ILE A 150 -2.05 -8.50 8.62
CA ILE A 150 -2.66 -8.67 9.94
C ILE A 150 -1.83 -8.04 11.06
N SER A 151 -0.66 -7.50 10.74
CA SER A 151 0.24 -6.90 11.72
C SER A 151 -0.25 -5.54 12.22
N HIS A 152 -1.12 -4.87 11.45
CA HIS A 152 -1.58 -3.50 11.73
C HIS A 152 -0.41 -2.51 11.94
N GLY A 153 0.71 -2.73 11.24
CA GLY A 153 1.92 -1.91 11.38
C GLY A 153 2.80 -2.26 12.59
N SER A 154 2.56 -3.40 13.24
CA SER A 154 3.40 -3.85 14.37
C SER A 154 4.67 -4.61 13.94
N GLY A 155 4.83 -4.88 12.65
CA GLY A 155 5.96 -5.65 12.13
C GLY A 155 6.00 -7.11 12.59
N THR A 156 4.84 -7.69 12.93
CA THR A 156 4.74 -9.06 13.43
C THR A 156 4.37 -10.02 12.30
N LEU A 157 5.16 -11.08 12.11
CA LEU A 157 4.83 -12.14 11.15
C LEU A 157 3.55 -12.86 11.55
N PRO A 158 2.66 -13.16 10.59
CA PRO A 158 1.49 -13.99 10.83
C PRO A 158 1.90 -15.44 11.14
N SER A 159 1.12 -16.12 11.95
CA SER A 159 1.32 -17.56 12.21
C SER A 159 0.97 -18.43 10.99
N THR A 160 0.10 -17.94 10.12
CA THR A 160 -0.31 -18.58 8.86
C THR A 160 -0.61 -17.51 7.82
N TRP A 161 -0.25 -17.77 6.57
CA TRP A 161 -0.56 -16.88 5.46
C TRP A 161 -1.96 -17.14 4.93
N PRO A 162 -2.77 -16.08 4.68
CA PRO A 162 -4.11 -16.24 4.15
C PRO A 162 -4.10 -16.89 2.76
N ASN A 163 -4.89 -17.95 2.60
CA ASN A 163 -5.07 -18.60 1.29
C ASN A 163 -6.03 -17.77 0.44
N ILE A 164 -5.56 -17.38 -0.74
CA ILE A 164 -6.30 -16.52 -1.68
C ILE A 164 -7.65 -17.09 -2.10
N GLU A 165 -7.81 -18.41 -2.13
CA GLU A 165 -9.06 -19.07 -2.51
C GLU A 165 -10.25 -18.71 -1.58
N ASN A 166 -9.94 -18.22 -0.37
CA ASN A 166 -10.94 -17.80 0.61
C ASN A 166 -11.43 -16.36 0.41
N TYR A 167 -10.91 -15.64 -0.60
CA TYR A 167 -11.17 -14.22 -0.82
C TYR A 167 -11.81 -13.95 -2.18
N PRO A 168 -12.44 -12.79 -2.39
CA PRO A 168 -12.95 -12.38 -3.69
C PRO A 168 -11.84 -12.41 -4.75
N LYS A 169 -12.19 -12.68 -5.99
CA LYS A 169 -11.22 -12.65 -7.09
C LYS A 169 -10.58 -11.27 -7.22
N GLY A 170 -9.25 -11.23 -7.31
CA GLY A 170 -8.49 -9.98 -7.43
C GLY A 170 -6.99 -10.23 -7.41
N LYS A 171 -6.23 -9.15 -7.41
CA LYS A 171 -4.79 -9.17 -7.18
C LYS A 171 -4.54 -9.11 -5.67
N PHE A 172 -3.55 -9.85 -5.20
CA PHE A 172 -3.21 -9.86 -3.78
C PHE A 172 -1.70 -9.79 -3.59
N GLY A 173 -1.31 -9.10 -2.52
CA GLY A 173 0.05 -9.09 -1.99
C GLY A 173 0.09 -9.56 -0.55
N TYR A 174 1.29 -9.75 -0.04
CA TYR A 174 1.54 -10.22 1.31
C TYR A 174 2.51 -9.29 2.03
N SER A 175 2.18 -8.98 3.28
CA SER A 175 2.91 -8.09 4.17
C SER A 175 2.81 -8.60 5.62
N GLY A 176 3.41 -7.87 6.54
CA GLY A 176 3.36 -8.13 7.97
C GLY A 176 4.68 -8.67 8.49
N GLY A 177 5.58 -7.76 8.88
CA GLY A 177 6.88 -8.08 9.47
C GLY A 177 7.84 -8.80 8.53
N LEU A 178 7.60 -8.75 7.22
CA LEU A 178 8.52 -9.28 6.22
C LEU A 178 9.73 -8.35 6.07
N GLY A 179 10.92 -8.93 6.07
CA GLY A 179 12.16 -8.18 5.91
C GLY A 179 13.30 -9.08 5.45
N PRO A 180 14.50 -8.52 5.24
CA PRO A 180 15.65 -9.25 4.71
C PRO A 180 16.02 -10.50 5.51
N ASP A 181 15.79 -10.46 6.83
CA ASP A 181 16.21 -11.52 7.74
C ASP A 181 15.28 -12.74 7.74
N ASN A 182 14.03 -12.59 7.25
CA ASN A 182 13.02 -13.65 7.34
C ASN A 182 12.32 -14.00 6.00
N ILE A 183 12.46 -13.18 4.99
CA ILE A 183 11.74 -13.36 3.72
C ILE A 183 12.01 -14.71 3.06
N SER A 184 13.23 -15.22 3.12
CA SER A 184 13.60 -16.51 2.53
C SER A 184 12.88 -17.69 3.21
N GLU A 185 12.58 -17.58 4.50
CA GLU A 185 11.84 -18.57 5.27
C GLU A 185 10.34 -18.45 5.07
N ALA A 186 9.82 -17.22 4.87
CA ALA A 186 8.41 -16.95 4.67
C ALA A 186 7.91 -17.30 3.25
N LEU A 187 8.73 -17.12 2.22
CA LEU A 187 8.35 -17.28 0.83
C LEU A 187 7.73 -18.64 0.48
N PRO A 188 8.20 -19.80 0.95
CA PRO A 188 7.55 -21.09 0.65
C PRO A 188 6.10 -21.16 1.14
N ALA A 189 5.82 -20.64 2.34
CA ALA A 189 4.47 -20.64 2.90
C ALA A 189 3.56 -19.61 2.21
N ILE A 190 4.11 -18.46 1.83
CA ILE A 190 3.40 -17.48 1.01
C ILE A 190 3.07 -18.07 -0.37
N ALA A 191 4.00 -18.80 -0.98
CA ALA A 191 3.78 -19.45 -2.27
C ALA A 191 2.66 -20.47 -2.23
N GLU A 192 2.57 -21.27 -1.15
CA GLU A 192 1.47 -22.21 -0.93
C GLU A 192 0.13 -21.49 -0.78
N ALA A 193 0.10 -20.41 0.00
CA ALA A 193 -1.10 -19.61 0.25
C ALA A 193 -1.59 -18.84 -0.99
N ALA A 194 -0.66 -18.31 -1.78
CA ALA A 194 -0.94 -17.56 -3.01
C ALA A 194 -1.34 -18.46 -4.20
N GLY A 195 -0.90 -19.72 -4.20
CA GLY A 195 -1.14 -20.60 -5.33
C GLY A 195 -0.47 -20.08 -6.62
N ASP A 196 -1.16 -20.26 -7.75
CA ASP A 196 -0.60 -19.90 -9.08
C ASP A 196 -1.12 -18.53 -9.56
N ILE A 197 -0.79 -17.48 -8.79
CA ILE A 197 -1.16 -16.10 -9.13
C ILE A 197 0.07 -15.19 -9.21
N ASP A 198 -0.12 -14.06 -9.90
CA ASP A 198 0.78 -12.91 -9.81
C ASP A 198 0.52 -12.17 -8.48
N THR A 199 1.58 -11.91 -7.74
CA THR A 199 1.53 -11.32 -6.41
C THR A 199 2.65 -10.31 -6.21
N TRP A 200 2.62 -9.58 -5.12
CA TRP A 200 3.74 -8.76 -4.64
C TRP A 200 3.99 -8.99 -3.16
N ILE A 201 5.16 -8.57 -2.73
CA ILE A 201 5.58 -8.60 -1.33
C ILE A 201 5.79 -7.16 -0.88
N ASP A 202 5.28 -6.81 0.30
CA ASP A 202 5.53 -5.53 0.97
C ASP A 202 6.38 -5.79 2.21
N MET A 203 7.55 -5.15 2.28
CA MET A 203 8.58 -5.35 3.29
C MET A 203 8.91 -4.03 3.99
N GLU A 204 9.26 -4.13 5.28
CA GLU A 204 9.75 -3.02 6.10
C GLU A 204 11.27 -3.10 6.31
#